data_7fb9374e4644ed7279a028779df526ba
#
_entry.id   7fb9374e4644ed7279a028779df526ba
#
_cell.length_a   1.000
_cell.length_b   1.000
_cell.length_c   1.000
_cell.angle_alpha   90.00
_cell.angle_beta   90.00
_cell.angle_gamma   90.00
#
_symmetry.space_group_name_H-M   'P 1'
#
loop_
_entity.id
_entity.type
_entity.pdbx_description
1 polymer ?
#
loop_
_entity_poly.entity_id
_entity_poly.type
_entity_poly.pdbx_seq_one_letter_code
_entity_poly.pdbx_strand_id
1 'polypeptide(L)'
;MDLPPKPCVTAASEDKNNRSRHEKRSLRWVAADAETLCCAHVRSVVEITRETTALRGKNKGKTSIERIIYICSLEPDAARGDELLERIRRYWDIEGGLHQRLDVSGGEDASRVRNRNAILVLGILRRSAVGIYYHWRRHRKNLRQSTFKDFHDAMNRFNHRLAFATITARHN
;
A
#
# COMPACT_ATOMS: atom_id res chain seq x y z
N MET A 1 40.58 -13.08 -13.26
CA MET A 1 39.38 -13.76 -13.81
C MET A 1 38.23 -12.80 -13.57
N ASP A 2 37.88 -11.99 -14.55
CA ASP A 2 36.74 -11.08 -14.42
C ASP A 2 35.48 -11.90 -14.54
N LEU A 3 34.72 -11.94 -13.44
CA LEU A 3 33.39 -12.53 -13.43
C LEU A 3 32.50 -11.73 -14.39
N PRO A 4 31.72 -12.38 -15.26
CA PRO A 4 30.82 -11.67 -16.17
C PRO A 4 29.90 -10.77 -15.33
N PRO A 5 29.58 -9.57 -15.82
CA PRO A 5 28.69 -8.66 -15.09
C PRO A 5 27.36 -9.36 -14.81
N LYS A 6 26.97 -9.41 -13.52
CA LYS A 6 25.70 -10.02 -13.12
C LYS A 6 24.57 -9.32 -13.87
N PRO A 7 23.61 -10.05 -14.42
CA PRO A 7 22.48 -9.46 -15.13
C PRO A 7 21.75 -8.45 -14.22
N CYS A 8 21.63 -7.22 -14.72
CA CYS A 8 20.90 -6.14 -14.04
C CYS A 8 19.62 -5.86 -14.83
N VAL A 9 18.48 -6.13 -14.22
CA VAL A 9 17.17 -5.80 -14.78
C VAL A 9 16.77 -4.42 -14.29
N THR A 10 16.28 -3.58 -15.19
CA THR A 10 15.77 -2.24 -14.88
C THR A 10 14.33 -2.12 -15.33
N ALA A 11 13.52 -1.45 -14.54
CA ALA A 11 12.15 -1.08 -14.87
C ALA A 11 11.86 0.32 -14.35
N ALA A 12 10.89 1.02 -14.94
CA ALA A 12 10.50 2.36 -14.51
C ALA A 12 9.01 2.58 -14.65
N SER A 13 8.44 3.38 -13.75
CA SER A 13 7.06 3.83 -13.81
C SER A 13 6.95 5.31 -13.46
N GLU A 14 6.00 6.01 -14.08
CA GLU A 14 5.75 7.41 -13.86
C GLU A 14 4.27 7.65 -13.59
N ASP A 15 3.97 8.40 -12.53
CA ASP A 15 2.63 8.86 -12.19
C ASP A 15 2.64 10.39 -12.11
N LYS A 16 2.06 11.05 -13.10
CA LYS A 16 2.10 12.52 -13.26
C LYS A 16 1.23 13.27 -12.25
N ASN A 17 0.30 12.62 -11.56
CA ASN A 17 -0.58 13.28 -10.60
C ASN A 17 -1.10 12.35 -9.48
N ASN A 18 -0.20 11.74 -8.76
CA ASN A 18 -0.57 10.96 -7.58
C ASN A 18 -0.76 11.88 -6.37
N ARG A 19 -2.02 12.17 -6.00
CA ARG A 19 -2.38 13.03 -4.85
C ARG A 19 -1.65 14.38 -4.84
N SER A 20 -1.61 15.08 -6.00
CA SER A 20 -0.88 16.33 -6.21
C SER A 20 0.64 16.20 -6.11
N ARG A 21 1.17 15.05 -6.45
CA ARG A 21 2.61 14.76 -6.56
C ARG A 21 2.88 14.13 -7.92
N HIS A 22 4.00 14.48 -8.49
CA HIS A 22 4.57 13.78 -9.63
C HIS A 22 5.56 12.75 -9.07
N GLU A 23 5.35 11.49 -9.34
CA GLU A 23 6.18 10.41 -8.82
C GLU A 23 6.81 9.62 -9.98
N LYS A 24 8.13 9.47 -9.91
CA LYS A 24 8.89 8.57 -10.76
C LYS A 24 9.47 7.47 -9.90
N ARG A 25 9.37 6.24 -10.36
CA ARG A 25 9.98 5.09 -9.72
C ARG A 25 10.87 4.38 -10.71
N SER A 26 12.06 4.01 -10.28
CA SER A 26 12.96 3.14 -11.01
C SER A 26 13.33 1.94 -10.16
N LEU A 27 13.41 0.79 -10.79
CA LEU A 27 13.82 -0.47 -10.20
C LEU A 27 15.16 -0.88 -10.80
N ARG A 28 16.07 -1.33 -9.94
CA ARG A 28 17.27 -2.08 -10.33
C ARG A 28 17.25 -3.41 -9.60
N TRP A 29 17.29 -4.50 -10.36
CA TRP A 29 17.20 -5.85 -9.85
C TRP A 29 18.44 -6.64 -10.27
N VAL A 30 19.22 -7.08 -9.29
CA VAL A 30 20.53 -7.69 -9.48
C VAL A 30 20.60 -9.04 -8.76
N ALA A 31 21.16 -10.04 -9.40
CA ALA A 31 21.42 -11.31 -8.76
C ALA A 31 22.35 -11.13 -7.56
N ALA A 32 22.01 -11.78 -6.46
CA ALA A 32 22.81 -11.83 -5.25
C ALA A 32 22.80 -13.26 -4.73
N ASP A 33 23.87 -13.62 -4.03
CA ASP A 33 23.97 -14.96 -3.48
C ASP A 33 23.70 -14.96 -1.96
N ALA A 34 23.09 -16.06 -1.49
CA ALA A 34 22.68 -16.21 -0.10
C ALA A 34 23.86 -16.20 0.88
N GLU A 35 25.05 -16.64 0.45
CA GLU A 35 26.23 -16.69 1.29
C GLU A 35 26.73 -15.28 1.57
N THR A 36 26.83 -14.42 0.54
CA THR A 36 27.24 -13.01 0.69
C THR A 36 26.30 -12.23 1.60
N LEU A 37 24.98 -12.50 1.53
CA LEU A 37 23.98 -11.78 2.31
C LEU A 37 23.65 -12.43 3.65
N CYS A 38 24.26 -13.57 3.97
CA CYS A 38 23.98 -14.34 5.18
C CYS A 38 22.48 -14.60 5.41
N CYS A 39 21.73 -14.75 4.32
CA CYS A 39 20.28 -14.91 4.36
C CYS A 39 19.84 -16.06 3.45
N ALA A 40 19.30 -17.11 4.05
CA ALA A 40 18.83 -18.30 3.33
C ALA A 40 17.74 -17.93 2.31
N HIS A 41 17.77 -18.60 1.14
CA HIS A 41 16.78 -18.44 0.06
C HIS A 41 16.80 -17.09 -0.67
N VAL A 42 17.70 -16.17 -0.35
CA VAL A 42 17.89 -14.94 -1.15
C VAL A 42 18.59 -15.30 -2.45
N ARG A 43 18.03 -14.81 -3.56
CA ARG A 43 18.59 -14.97 -4.90
C ARG A 43 18.91 -13.65 -5.59
N SER A 44 18.34 -12.56 -5.07
CA SER A 44 18.56 -11.25 -5.66
C SER A 44 18.30 -10.11 -4.68
N VAL A 45 18.79 -8.93 -5.07
CA VAL A 45 18.54 -7.65 -4.40
C VAL A 45 17.84 -6.73 -5.39
N VAL A 46 16.82 -6.03 -4.89
CA VAL A 46 16.05 -5.04 -5.65
C VAL A 46 16.21 -3.69 -5.00
N GLU A 47 16.71 -2.71 -5.74
CA GLU A 47 16.74 -1.30 -5.33
C GLU A 47 15.59 -0.57 -6.01
N ILE A 48 14.76 0.11 -5.25
CA ILE A 48 13.72 1.02 -5.74
C ILE A 48 14.15 2.43 -5.41
N THR A 49 14.27 3.26 -6.43
CA THR A 49 14.43 4.71 -6.26
C THR A 49 13.09 5.38 -6.58
N ARG A 50 12.58 6.16 -5.63
CA ARG A 50 11.36 6.94 -5.79
C ARG A 50 11.68 8.43 -5.74
N GLU A 51 11.44 9.13 -6.84
CA GLU A 51 11.48 10.58 -6.91
C GLU A 51 10.06 11.14 -6.78
N THR A 52 9.86 12.07 -5.88
CA THR A 52 8.54 12.68 -5.65
C THR A 52 8.67 14.19 -5.72
N THR A 53 8.00 14.81 -6.68
CA THR A 53 7.94 16.27 -6.84
C THR A 53 6.56 16.76 -6.42
N ALA A 54 6.49 17.69 -5.48
CA ALA A 54 5.24 18.28 -5.04
C ALA A 54 4.68 19.24 -6.10
N LEU A 55 3.42 19.02 -6.52
CA LEU A 55 2.76 19.86 -7.54
C LEU A 55 1.95 21.02 -6.94
N ARG A 56 1.65 20.96 -5.63
CA ARG A 56 0.84 21.97 -4.94
C ARG A 56 1.33 22.23 -3.51
N GLY A 57 0.84 23.31 -2.89
CA GLY A 57 1.10 23.65 -1.50
C GLY A 57 2.46 24.30 -1.26
N LYS A 58 2.85 24.45 0.00
CA LYS A 58 4.08 25.12 0.47
C LYS A 58 5.38 24.54 -0.11
N ASN A 59 5.34 23.26 -0.49
CA ASN A 59 6.48 22.53 -1.05
C ASN A 59 6.41 22.36 -2.58
N LYS A 60 5.57 23.13 -3.29
CA LYS A 60 5.47 23.04 -4.75
C LYS A 60 6.85 23.17 -5.41
N GLY A 61 7.16 22.25 -6.31
CA GLY A 61 8.43 22.19 -7.03
C GLY A 61 9.58 21.55 -6.28
N LYS A 62 9.43 21.22 -4.98
CA LYS A 62 10.45 20.49 -4.25
C LYS A 62 10.39 19.02 -4.61
N THR A 63 11.54 18.44 -4.90
CA THR A 63 11.71 17.01 -5.18
C THR A 63 12.39 16.33 -4.00
N SER A 64 11.87 15.21 -3.58
CA SER A 64 12.49 14.28 -2.64
C SER A 64 12.84 12.98 -3.34
N ILE A 65 13.98 12.39 -2.99
CA ILE A 65 14.44 11.11 -3.50
C ILE A 65 14.54 10.15 -2.32
N GLU A 66 13.94 9.00 -2.47
CA GLU A 66 13.97 7.92 -1.51
C GLU A 66 14.48 6.65 -2.19
N ARG A 67 15.39 5.94 -1.52
CA ARG A 67 15.94 4.65 -1.99
C ARG A 67 15.62 3.58 -0.98
N ILE A 68 15.08 2.47 -1.44
CA ILE A 68 14.70 1.34 -0.61
C ILE A 68 15.28 0.09 -1.23
N ILE A 69 15.90 -0.75 -0.40
CA ILE A 69 16.51 -2.00 -0.82
C ILE A 69 15.67 -3.15 -0.28
N TYR A 70 15.34 -4.09 -1.16
CA TYR A 70 14.64 -5.33 -0.85
C TYR A 70 15.51 -6.53 -1.15
N ILE A 71 15.39 -7.57 -0.34
CA ILE A 71 15.88 -8.90 -0.66
C ILE A 71 14.76 -9.70 -1.34
N CYS A 72 15.11 -10.52 -2.31
CA CYS A 72 14.13 -11.26 -3.11
C CYS A 72 14.58 -12.71 -3.31
N SER A 73 13.64 -13.64 -3.25
CA SER A 73 13.87 -15.07 -3.51
C SER A 73 13.75 -15.43 -5.00
N LEU A 74 13.39 -14.48 -5.85
CA LEU A 74 13.32 -14.66 -7.30
C LEU A 74 14.65 -14.27 -7.93
N GLU A 75 14.99 -14.90 -9.04
CA GLU A 75 16.11 -14.50 -9.89
C GLU A 75 15.71 -13.33 -10.79
N PRO A 76 16.67 -12.43 -11.12
CA PRO A 76 16.41 -11.35 -12.06
C PRO A 76 15.96 -11.87 -13.42
N ASP A 77 14.81 -11.35 -13.86
CA ASP A 77 14.20 -11.69 -15.15
C ASP A 77 13.72 -10.39 -15.82
N ALA A 78 14.28 -10.06 -16.98
CA ALA A 78 13.96 -8.84 -17.70
C ALA A 78 12.47 -8.75 -18.08
N ALA A 79 11.83 -9.87 -18.40
CA ALA A 79 10.40 -9.92 -18.73
C ALA A 79 9.48 -9.62 -17.53
N ARG A 80 10.00 -9.68 -16.31
CA ARG A 80 9.23 -9.52 -15.05
C ARG A 80 9.57 -8.26 -14.28
N GLY A 81 10.46 -7.40 -14.79
CA GLY A 81 10.88 -6.17 -14.10
C GLY A 81 9.73 -5.24 -13.78
N ASP A 82 8.87 -4.97 -14.75
CA ASP A 82 7.68 -4.11 -14.58
C ASP A 82 6.65 -4.73 -13.63
N GLU A 83 6.44 -6.04 -13.73
CA GLU A 83 5.55 -6.77 -12.82
C GLU A 83 6.05 -6.69 -11.38
N LEU A 84 7.34 -6.86 -11.14
CA LEU A 84 7.93 -6.78 -9.81
C LEU A 84 7.80 -5.36 -9.23
N LEU A 85 8.06 -4.32 -10.04
CA LEU A 85 7.88 -2.93 -9.64
C LEU A 85 6.44 -2.64 -9.21
N GLU A 86 5.45 -3.14 -9.97
CA GLU A 86 4.04 -2.97 -9.64
C GLU A 86 3.63 -3.77 -8.39
N ARG A 87 4.15 -4.98 -8.20
CA ARG A 87 3.90 -5.78 -6.99
C ARG A 87 4.43 -5.09 -5.73
N ILE A 88 5.64 -4.54 -5.79
CA ILE A 88 6.24 -3.77 -4.68
C ILE A 88 5.40 -2.52 -4.41
N ARG A 89 4.92 -1.83 -5.45
CA ARG A 89 4.01 -0.68 -5.30
C ARG A 89 2.72 -1.06 -4.56
N ARG A 90 2.10 -2.18 -4.93
CA ARG A 90 0.87 -2.67 -4.28
C ARG A 90 1.08 -3.10 -2.83
N TYR A 91 2.26 -3.57 -2.49
CA TYR A 91 2.58 -3.91 -1.10
C TYR A 91 2.41 -2.70 -0.17
N TRP A 92 2.85 -1.51 -0.60
CA TRP A 92 2.67 -0.27 0.15
C TRP A 92 1.21 0.17 0.30
N ASP A 93 0.32 -0.31 -0.57
CA ASP A 93 -1.12 -0.06 -0.42
C ASP A 93 -1.71 -0.79 0.80
N ILE A 94 -1.10 -1.87 1.25
CA ILE A 94 -1.50 -2.58 2.47
C ILE A 94 -1.20 -1.71 3.69
N GLU A 95 -0.01 -1.14 3.78
CA GLU A 95 0.36 -0.26 4.91
C GLU A 95 -0.42 1.06 4.87
N GLY A 96 -0.37 1.79 3.77
CA GLY A 96 -1.06 3.07 3.61
C GLY A 96 -2.60 2.94 3.52
N GLY A 97 -3.10 1.77 3.15
CA GLY A 97 -4.52 1.47 3.04
C GLY A 97 -5.09 0.82 4.29
N LEU A 98 -4.69 -0.41 4.58
CA LEU A 98 -5.29 -1.22 5.63
C LEU A 98 -4.79 -0.81 7.03
N HIS A 99 -3.46 -0.85 7.26
CA HIS A 99 -2.91 -0.57 8.59
C HIS A 99 -3.22 0.85 9.05
N GLN A 100 -2.95 1.87 8.23
CA GLN A 100 -3.28 3.25 8.57
C GLN A 100 -4.76 3.43 8.91
N ARG A 101 -5.67 2.67 8.29
CA ARG A 101 -7.10 2.77 8.60
C ARG A 101 -7.48 2.08 9.90
N LEU A 102 -6.83 0.98 10.24
CA LEU A 102 -7.01 0.31 11.52
C LEU A 102 -6.44 1.17 12.66
N ASP A 103 -5.21 1.64 12.50
CA ASP A 103 -4.46 2.33 13.54
C ASP A 103 -5.02 3.74 13.79
N VAL A 104 -5.13 4.54 12.73
CA VAL A 104 -5.55 5.95 12.84
C VAL A 104 -7.06 6.11 12.79
N SER A 105 -7.72 5.59 11.73
CA SER A 105 -9.15 5.82 11.55
C SER A 105 -10.01 4.91 12.42
N GLY A 106 -9.58 3.66 12.64
CA GLY A 106 -10.22 2.69 13.53
C GLY A 106 -9.82 2.84 14.98
N GLY A 107 -8.79 3.64 15.28
CA GLY A 107 -8.31 3.89 16.64
C GLY A 107 -7.74 2.66 17.32
N GLU A 108 -7.09 1.75 16.57
CA GLU A 108 -6.50 0.53 17.15
C GLU A 108 -5.36 0.88 18.10
N ASP A 109 -4.45 1.76 17.68
CA ASP A 109 -3.33 2.23 18.50
C ASP A 109 -3.75 3.06 19.70
N ALA A 110 -4.86 3.79 19.62
CA ALA A 110 -5.41 4.59 20.71
C ALA A 110 -6.22 3.75 21.72
N SER A 111 -6.42 2.45 21.43
CA SER A 111 -7.26 1.58 22.27
C SER A 111 -6.59 1.29 23.61
N ARG A 112 -7.30 1.59 24.70
CA ARG A 112 -6.88 1.29 26.08
C ARG A 112 -7.49 0.02 26.64
N VAL A 113 -8.17 -0.77 25.81
CA VAL A 113 -8.78 -2.04 26.22
C VAL A 113 -7.68 -3.05 26.53
N ARG A 114 -7.73 -3.63 27.73
CA ARG A 114 -6.73 -4.61 28.20
C ARG A 114 -7.27 -6.04 28.30
N ASN A 115 -8.59 -6.21 28.24
CA ASN A 115 -9.18 -7.54 28.23
C ASN A 115 -8.89 -8.24 26.91
N ARG A 116 -8.25 -9.42 26.95
CA ARG A 116 -7.80 -10.17 25.77
C ARG A 116 -8.95 -10.51 24.80
N ASN A 117 -10.10 -10.94 25.34
CA ASN A 117 -11.25 -11.28 24.51
C ASN A 117 -11.87 -10.03 23.88
N ALA A 118 -11.93 -8.92 24.60
CA ALA A 118 -12.43 -7.65 24.07
C ALA A 118 -11.50 -7.09 22.97
N ILE A 119 -10.17 -7.23 23.13
CA ILE A 119 -9.19 -6.84 22.09
C ILE A 119 -9.45 -7.64 20.81
N LEU A 120 -9.62 -8.98 20.94
CA LEU A 120 -9.89 -9.85 19.80
C LEU A 120 -11.17 -9.48 19.06
N VAL A 121 -12.27 -9.32 19.81
CA VAL A 121 -13.58 -8.94 19.24
C VAL A 121 -13.53 -7.57 18.56
N LEU A 122 -12.94 -6.56 19.22
CA LEU A 122 -12.77 -5.22 18.64
C LEU A 122 -11.89 -5.25 17.38
N GLY A 123 -10.83 -6.04 17.38
CA GLY A 123 -9.98 -6.23 16.21
C GLY A 123 -10.74 -6.82 15.02
N ILE A 124 -11.59 -7.83 15.25
CA ILE A 124 -12.43 -8.42 14.20
C ILE A 124 -13.44 -7.38 13.69
N LEU A 125 -14.13 -6.67 14.57
CA LEU A 125 -15.12 -5.64 14.19
C LEU A 125 -14.48 -4.52 13.36
N ARG A 126 -13.30 -4.03 13.75
CA ARG A 126 -12.58 -2.99 13.00
C ARG A 126 -12.19 -3.47 11.61
N ARG A 127 -11.64 -4.68 11.48
CA ARG A 127 -11.27 -5.26 10.18
C ARG A 127 -12.49 -5.47 9.29
N SER A 128 -13.60 -5.92 9.86
CA SER A 128 -14.87 -6.04 9.14
C SER A 128 -15.37 -4.68 8.65
N ALA A 129 -15.31 -3.65 9.48
CA ALA A 129 -15.71 -2.28 9.10
C ALA A 129 -14.85 -1.73 7.95
N VAL A 130 -13.52 -1.99 7.97
CA VAL A 130 -12.62 -1.61 6.87
C VAL A 130 -12.96 -2.39 5.60
N GLY A 131 -13.26 -3.69 5.70
CA GLY A 131 -13.71 -4.51 4.56
C GLY A 131 -14.99 -3.96 3.92
N ILE A 132 -15.99 -3.63 4.74
CA ILE A 132 -17.26 -3.01 4.29
C ILE A 132 -17.01 -1.64 3.65
N TYR A 133 -16.13 -0.83 4.24
CA TYR A 133 -15.72 0.45 3.64
C TYR A 133 -15.13 0.29 2.24
N TYR A 134 -14.24 -0.68 2.02
CA TYR A 134 -13.67 -0.92 0.70
C TYR A 134 -14.72 -1.42 -0.30
N HIS A 135 -15.65 -2.27 0.13
CA HIS A 135 -16.79 -2.68 -0.68
C HIS A 135 -17.65 -1.47 -1.08
N TRP A 136 -18.06 -0.64 -0.13
CA TRP A 136 -18.82 0.58 -0.37
C TRP A 136 -18.08 1.54 -1.32
N ARG A 137 -16.77 1.71 -1.14
CA ARG A 137 -15.94 2.61 -1.94
C ARG A 137 -15.84 2.19 -3.41
N ARG A 138 -15.83 0.89 -3.71
CA ARG A 138 -15.79 0.37 -5.09
C ARG A 138 -16.95 0.84 -5.94
N HIS A 139 -18.10 1.09 -5.35
CA HIS A 139 -19.32 1.52 -6.03
C HIS A 139 -19.46 3.05 -6.12
N ARG A 140 -18.43 3.82 -5.70
CA ARG A 140 -18.46 5.27 -5.73
C ARG A 140 -17.77 5.84 -6.96
N LYS A 141 -18.47 6.78 -7.64
CA LYS A 141 -17.93 7.49 -8.81
C LYS A 141 -16.81 8.47 -8.43
N ASN A 142 -16.86 9.07 -7.24
CA ASN A 142 -15.89 10.05 -6.78
C ASN A 142 -15.07 9.49 -5.61
N LEU A 143 -13.88 8.97 -5.91
CA LEU A 143 -12.99 8.39 -4.91
C LEU A 143 -12.39 9.42 -3.94
N ARG A 144 -12.36 10.71 -4.31
CA ARG A 144 -11.86 11.79 -3.43
C ARG A 144 -12.82 12.07 -2.28
N GLN A 145 -14.13 11.92 -2.52
CA GLN A 145 -15.21 12.06 -1.54
C GLN A 145 -15.64 10.71 -0.96
N SER A 146 -14.76 9.72 -0.99
CA SER A 146 -15.03 8.38 -0.48
C SER A 146 -13.98 8.01 0.56
N THR A 147 -13.76 8.91 1.53
CA THR A 147 -12.88 8.68 2.68
C THR A 147 -13.56 7.76 3.71
N PHE A 148 -12.81 7.29 4.69
CA PHE A 148 -13.37 6.49 5.78
C PHE A 148 -14.35 7.31 6.63
N LYS A 149 -14.13 8.62 6.76
CA LYS A 149 -15.06 9.54 7.42
C LYS A 149 -16.37 9.64 6.63
N ASP A 150 -16.30 9.85 5.31
CA ASP A 150 -17.52 9.94 4.48
C ASP A 150 -18.33 8.64 4.53
N PHE A 151 -17.65 7.49 4.60
CA PHE A 151 -18.30 6.20 4.82
C PHE A 151 -19.03 6.17 6.16
N HIS A 152 -18.36 6.56 7.24
CA HIS A 152 -18.96 6.58 8.58
C HIS A 152 -20.19 7.50 8.65
N ASP A 153 -20.07 8.70 8.05
CA ASP A 153 -21.15 9.65 7.98
C ASP A 153 -22.34 9.11 7.15
N ALA A 154 -22.04 8.40 6.04
CA ALA A 154 -23.08 7.77 5.22
C ALA A 154 -23.79 6.63 5.97
N MET A 155 -23.07 5.80 6.72
CA MET A 155 -23.64 4.69 7.49
C MET A 155 -24.50 5.19 8.66
N ASN A 156 -24.19 6.35 9.23
CA ASN A 156 -24.95 6.93 10.34
C ASN A 156 -26.21 7.71 9.91
N ARG A 157 -26.35 8.01 8.60
CA ARG A 157 -27.54 8.70 8.08
C ARG A 157 -28.76 7.79 8.06
N PHE A 158 -29.96 8.40 8.14
CA PHE A 158 -31.25 7.74 7.99
C PHE A 158 -31.45 6.52 8.89
N ASN A 159 -31.15 6.65 10.18
CA ASN A 159 -31.30 5.59 11.18
C ASN A 159 -30.55 4.30 10.77
N HIS A 160 -29.34 4.44 10.23
CA HIS A 160 -28.47 3.33 9.81
C HIS A 160 -29.03 2.43 8.68
N ARG A 161 -30.04 2.89 7.93
CA ARG A 161 -30.64 2.09 6.84
C ARG A 161 -29.60 1.57 5.84
N LEU A 162 -28.66 2.43 5.44
CA LEU A 162 -27.60 2.03 4.51
C LEU A 162 -26.66 1.00 5.12
N ALA A 163 -26.35 1.13 6.42
CA ALA A 163 -25.53 0.15 7.13
C ALA A 163 -26.19 -1.22 7.14
N PHE A 164 -27.47 -1.30 7.48
CA PHE A 164 -28.23 -2.54 7.44
C PHE A 164 -28.29 -3.15 6.04
N ALA A 165 -28.58 -2.35 5.02
CA ALA A 165 -28.61 -2.83 3.64
C ALA A 165 -27.25 -3.39 3.19
N THR A 166 -26.15 -2.73 3.55
CA THR A 166 -24.80 -3.16 3.21
C THR A 166 -24.42 -4.46 3.91
N ILE A 167 -24.75 -4.62 5.19
CA ILE A 167 -24.44 -5.83 5.98
C ILE A 167 -25.28 -7.02 5.53
N THR A 168 -26.55 -6.79 5.19
CA THR A 168 -27.48 -7.86 4.78
C THR A 168 -27.41 -8.18 3.31
N ALA A 169 -26.53 -7.52 2.53
CA ALA A 169 -26.42 -7.62 1.06
C ALA A 169 -27.76 -7.39 0.33
N ARG A 170 -28.72 -6.73 0.95
CA ARG A 170 -29.99 -6.33 0.32
C ARG A 170 -29.77 -5.03 -0.44
N HIS A 171 -29.23 -5.16 -1.64
CA HIS A 171 -29.18 -4.06 -2.60
C HIS A 171 -30.44 -4.13 -3.46
N ASN A 172 -31.34 -3.15 -3.32
CA ASN A 172 -32.39 -2.88 -4.29
C ASN A 172 -31.81 -2.14 -5.49
#